data_077a456c569f7d7c3d70b3cdb84249ce
#
_entry.id   077a456c569f7d7c3d70b3cdb84249ce
#
_cell.length_a   1.000
_cell.length_b   1.000
_cell.length_c   1.000
_cell.angle_alpha   90.00
_cell.angle_beta   90.00
_cell.angle_gamma   90.00
#
_symmetry.space_group_name_H-M   'P 1'
#
loop_
_entity.id
_entity.type
_entity.pdbx_description
1 polymer ?
#
loop_
_entity_poly.entity_id
_entity_poly.type
_entity_poly.pdbx_seq_one_letter_code
_entity_poly.pdbx_strand_id
1 'polypeptide(L)'
;MTTDATAGARPPARPIRRLLIANRGEIAIRIARTAAELGIETVAVFSRDDAGALHPRKADAAHALAADGPAAYLDAAALIMAAREHDCDAIHPGYGFLSERADFARACIEAGLAFVGPAPRTLDLFGDKAAARAHAIRCGVPVLSGTDRATTLEEARAFLARLGAGGAVMLKALAGGGGRGMRPVTDAAQLDEAWARCASEAQAAFGSDALYVERLLPRARHVEVQVAGDGSSAVHLWERECSLQRQRQKLVEIAPAPGLAPNLRDRLLASALRLSREAGLSNLATIEFLVDADGAGRNDGEFAFVEANARLQVEHTVTEELLGLDLVRLQLQIAAGATLAQLGLARSPALVSGCALQARINLETMAEDGTARPSAGTITAYELPSGRGIRVDGCGYAGWRTGLRFDSLLAKLIVRVDSGGLLQAAAKAQRALAECRIEGVATNLPFLQALLAQPDVRAGRVSTVFVDERVGELLAQVDG
;
A
#
# COMPACT_ATOMS: atom_id res chain seq x y z
N MET A 1 -27.09 -4.83 -34.50
CA MET A 1 -27.38 -4.49 -33.09
C MET A 1 -27.51 -5.78 -32.31
N THR A 2 -26.41 -6.34 -31.89
CA THR A 2 -26.36 -7.48 -30.95
C THR A 2 -26.00 -6.91 -29.60
N THR A 3 -26.99 -6.86 -28.72
CA THR A 3 -26.85 -6.47 -27.32
C THR A 3 -26.01 -7.53 -26.61
N ASP A 4 -24.79 -7.15 -26.27
CA ASP A 4 -23.88 -7.94 -25.44
C ASP A 4 -24.39 -7.90 -23.98
N ALA A 5 -25.31 -8.82 -23.68
CA ALA A 5 -25.99 -8.95 -22.39
C ALA A 5 -25.29 -10.00 -21.49
N THR A 6 -23.94 -9.94 -21.41
CA THR A 6 -23.17 -10.74 -20.43
C THR A 6 -22.50 -9.87 -19.35
N ALA A 7 -23.17 -8.76 -18.98
CA ALA A 7 -22.78 -7.99 -17.82
C ALA A 7 -23.20 -8.72 -16.55
N GLY A 8 -22.27 -9.41 -15.89
CA GLY A 8 -22.24 -9.50 -14.44
C GLY A 8 -22.99 -10.61 -13.74
N ALA A 9 -23.09 -11.82 -14.30
CA ALA A 9 -23.43 -12.98 -13.47
C ALA A 9 -22.26 -13.27 -12.51
N ARG A 10 -22.46 -13.05 -11.21
CA ARG A 10 -21.52 -13.43 -10.16
C ARG A 10 -21.23 -14.92 -10.27
N PRO A 11 -19.96 -15.37 -10.23
CA PRO A 11 -19.69 -16.80 -10.18
C PRO A 11 -20.38 -17.42 -8.96
N PRO A 12 -20.88 -18.66 -9.07
CA PRO A 12 -21.52 -19.34 -7.95
C PRO A 12 -20.54 -19.42 -6.78
N ALA A 13 -21.06 -19.24 -5.56
CA ALA A 13 -20.28 -19.37 -4.33
C ALA A 13 -19.54 -20.71 -4.33
N ARG A 14 -18.21 -20.66 -4.28
CA ARG A 14 -17.37 -21.84 -4.30
C ARG A 14 -16.50 -21.81 -3.03
N PRO A 15 -16.63 -22.75 -2.11
CA PRO A 15 -15.80 -22.77 -0.92
C PRO A 15 -14.33 -22.94 -1.31
N ILE A 16 -13.47 -22.14 -0.73
CA ILE A 16 -12.01 -22.30 -0.83
C ILE A 16 -11.61 -23.29 0.26
N ARG A 17 -10.98 -24.41 -0.11
CA ARG A 17 -10.49 -25.44 0.81
C ARG A 17 -8.98 -25.44 0.90
N ARG A 18 -8.31 -25.12 -0.22
CA ARG A 18 -6.84 -25.06 -0.30
C ARG A 18 -6.43 -23.85 -1.10
N LEU A 19 -5.51 -23.06 -0.54
CA LEU A 19 -5.07 -21.76 -1.02
C LEU A 19 -3.59 -21.78 -1.35
N LEU A 20 -3.20 -21.43 -2.59
CA LEU A 20 -1.83 -21.06 -2.87
C LEU A 20 -1.59 -19.61 -2.44
N ILE A 21 -0.52 -19.35 -1.69
CA ILE A 21 -0.07 -18.02 -1.32
C ILE A 21 1.05 -17.61 -2.26
N ALA A 22 0.71 -16.81 -3.28
CA ALA A 22 1.64 -16.35 -4.31
C ALA A 22 2.42 -15.11 -3.85
N ASN A 23 2.99 -15.18 -2.65
CA ASN A 23 3.76 -14.11 -2.04
C ASN A 23 4.74 -14.66 -1.00
N ARG A 24 5.53 -13.78 -0.36
CA ARG A 24 6.57 -14.10 0.60
C ARG A 24 6.52 -13.22 1.86
N GLY A 25 7.42 -13.51 2.78
CA GLY A 25 7.66 -12.65 3.95
C GLY A 25 6.48 -12.58 4.90
N GLU A 26 6.29 -11.41 5.49
CA GLU A 26 5.28 -11.22 6.53
C GLU A 26 3.84 -11.40 6.01
N ILE A 27 3.57 -10.95 4.77
CA ILE A 27 2.21 -11.06 4.21
C ILE A 27 1.82 -12.50 3.92
N ALA A 28 2.75 -13.34 3.48
CA ALA A 28 2.46 -14.76 3.30
C ALA A 28 2.10 -15.43 4.64
N ILE A 29 2.81 -15.10 5.71
CA ILE A 29 2.49 -15.56 7.06
C ILE A 29 1.13 -15.03 7.53
N ARG A 30 0.85 -13.75 7.26
CA ARG A 30 -0.43 -13.10 7.61
C ARG A 30 -1.62 -13.80 6.94
N ILE A 31 -1.48 -14.12 5.64
CA ILE A 31 -2.51 -14.83 4.87
C ILE A 31 -2.69 -16.24 5.41
N ALA A 32 -1.59 -16.97 5.64
CA ALA A 32 -1.64 -18.34 6.15
C ALA A 32 -2.35 -18.43 7.51
N ARG A 33 -2.15 -17.47 8.41
CA ARG A 33 -2.83 -17.41 9.72
C ARG A 33 -4.35 -17.29 9.56
N THR A 34 -4.82 -16.36 8.75
CA THR A 34 -6.26 -16.19 8.52
C THR A 34 -6.87 -17.37 7.78
N ALA A 35 -6.16 -17.94 6.81
CA ALA A 35 -6.62 -19.15 6.11
C ALA A 35 -6.81 -20.31 7.09
N ALA A 36 -5.85 -20.55 7.99
CA ALA A 36 -5.94 -21.58 9.04
C ALA A 36 -7.15 -21.36 9.98
N GLU A 37 -7.42 -20.11 10.39
CA GLU A 37 -8.60 -19.77 11.21
C GLU A 37 -9.94 -20.02 10.47
N LEU A 38 -9.92 -20.04 9.13
CA LEU A 38 -11.07 -20.38 8.29
C LEU A 38 -11.12 -21.86 7.94
N GLY A 39 -10.17 -22.68 8.40
CA GLY A 39 -10.06 -24.10 8.04
C GLY A 39 -9.63 -24.32 6.59
N ILE A 40 -8.93 -23.36 5.99
CA ILE A 40 -8.40 -23.43 4.62
C ILE A 40 -6.94 -23.90 4.69
N GLU A 41 -6.62 -25.01 4.05
CA GLU A 41 -5.25 -25.47 3.89
C GLU A 41 -4.42 -24.51 3.01
N THR A 42 -3.15 -24.35 3.32
CA THR A 42 -2.29 -23.38 2.65
C THR A 42 -1.07 -24.01 2.02
N VAL A 43 -0.71 -23.53 0.84
CA VAL A 43 0.55 -23.85 0.15
C VAL A 43 1.33 -22.55 -0.03
N ALA A 44 2.48 -22.43 0.63
CA ALA A 44 3.39 -21.31 0.42
C ALA A 44 4.37 -21.61 -0.71
N VAL A 45 4.56 -20.67 -1.63
CA VAL A 45 5.64 -20.78 -2.60
C VAL A 45 6.89 -20.05 -2.09
N PHE A 46 8.07 -20.49 -2.51
CA PHE A 46 9.32 -19.82 -2.17
C PHE A 46 10.38 -19.97 -3.27
N SER A 47 11.15 -18.89 -3.51
CA SER A 47 12.35 -18.94 -4.36
C SER A 47 13.49 -19.65 -3.65
N ARG A 48 14.55 -20.03 -4.36
CA ARG A 48 15.74 -20.64 -3.76
C ARG A 48 16.36 -19.78 -2.66
N ASP A 49 16.35 -18.46 -2.85
CA ASP A 49 16.86 -17.50 -1.85
C ASP A 49 16.03 -17.49 -0.56
N ASP A 50 14.75 -17.84 -0.66
CA ASP A 50 13.81 -17.89 0.47
C ASP A 50 13.70 -19.27 1.12
N ALA A 51 14.51 -20.24 0.75
CA ALA A 51 14.47 -21.59 1.34
C ALA A 51 14.64 -21.57 2.87
N GLY A 52 15.39 -20.58 3.40
CA GLY A 52 15.55 -20.34 4.83
C GLY A 52 14.52 -19.39 5.43
N ALA A 53 13.62 -18.80 4.66
CA ALA A 53 12.63 -17.85 5.17
C ALA A 53 11.58 -18.51 6.06
N LEU A 54 10.85 -17.69 6.83
CA LEU A 54 9.89 -18.21 7.81
C LEU A 54 8.58 -18.66 7.15
N HIS A 55 8.14 -17.98 6.08
CA HIS A 55 6.81 -18.20 5.49
C HIS A 55 6.56 -19.62 4.98
N PRO A 56 7.54 -20.35 4.34
CA PRO A 56 7.28 -21.74 3.94
C PRO A 56 6.99 -22.68 5.12
N ARG A 57 7.51 -22.35 6.31
CA ARG A 57 7.31 -23.12 7.55
C ARG A 57 6.02 -22.77 8.30
N LYS A 58 5.27 -21.78 7.80
CA LYS A 58 4.03 -21.29 8.41
C LYS A 58 2.76 -21.63 7.61
N ALA A 59 2.94 -22.33 6.50
CA ALA A 59 1.87 -22.92 5.70
C ALA A 59 1.81 -24.44 5.93
N ASP A 60 0.74 -25.08 5.53
CA ASP A 60 0.53 -26.53 5.66
C ASP A 60 1.43 -27.31 4.69
N ALA A 61 1.69 -26.74 3.51
CA ALA A 61 2.64 -27.26 2.53
C ALA A 61 3.47 -26.11 1.94
N ALA A 62 4.60 -26.46 1.31
CA ALA A 62 5.48 -25.52 0.66
C ALA A 62 5.95 -26.03 -0.70
N HIS A 63 6.02 -25.14 -1.70
CA HIS A 63 6.46 -25.45 -3.06
C HIS A 63 7.65 -24.57 -3.44
N ALA A 64 8.76 -25.21 -3.84
CA ALA A 64 9.97 -24.51 -4.27
C ALA A 64 9.84 -24.09 -5.73
N LEU A 65 9.93 -22.78 -6.00
CA LEU A 65 10.00 -22.24 -7.34
C LEU A 65 11.40 -22.43 -7.94
N ALA A 66 11.49 -22.67 -9.24
CA ALA A 66 12.75 -22.96 -9.90
C ALA A 66 13.70 -21.75 -10.01
N ALA A 67 13.16 -20.53 -10.04
CA ALA A 67 13.90 -19.29 -10.19
C ALA A 67 14.36 -18.71 -8.85
N ASP A 68 15.33 -17.77 -8.92
CA ASP A 68 15.86 -17.03 -7.80
C ASP A 68 15.23 -15.63 -7.72
N GLY A 69 15.23 -15.04 -6.52
CA GLY A 69 14.86 -13.65 -6.28
C GLY A 69 13.42 -13.31 -6.67
N PRO A 70 13.14 -12.03 -6.95
CA PRO A 70 11.81 -11.55 -7.30
C PRO A 70 11.22 -12.17 -8.57
N ALA A 71 12.07 -12.58 -9.52
CA ALA A 71 11.63 -13.21 -10.77
C ALA A 71 10.80 -14.48 -10.55
N ALA A 72 11.11 -15.24 -9.48
CA ALA A 72 10.35 -16.43 -9.11
C ALA A 72 8.88 -16.11 -8.81
N TYR A 73 8.61 -15.01 -8.14
CA TYR A 73 7.26 -14.57 -7.75
C TYR A 73 6.54 -13.78 -8.87
N LEU A 74 7.21 -13.51 -9.99
CA LEU A 74 6.65 -12.86 -11.17
C LEU A 74 6.32 -13.84 -12.30
N ASP A 75 6.62 -15.12 -12.13
CA ASP A 75 6.30 -16.19 -13.09
C ASP A 75 4.88 -16.72 -12.83
N ALA A 76 3.92 -16.12 -13.56
CA ALA A 76 2.51 -16.48 -13.47
C ALA A 76 2.25 -17.96 -13.81
N ALA A 77 2.98 -18.50 -14.81
CA ALA A 77 2.81 -19.89 -15.23
C ALA A 77 3.28 -20.86 -14.16
N ALA A 78 4.45 -20.61 -13.56
CA ALA A 78 4.98 -21.44 -12.47
C ALA A 78 4.04 -21.42 -11.25
N LEU A 79 3.47 -20.26 -10.88
CA LEU A 79 2.54 -20.13 -9.76
C LEU A 79 1.22 -20.89 -10.01
N ILE A 80 0.66 -20.82 -11.22
CA ILE A 80 -0.55 -21.58 -11.60
C ILE A 80 -0.27 -23.07 -11.62
N MET A 81 0.89 -23.48 -12.12
CA MET A 81 1.31 -24.88 -12.13
C MET A 81 1.45 -25.41 -10.71
N ALA A 82 2.13 -24.68 -9.81
CA ALA A 82 2.23 -25.04 -8.40
C ALA A 82 0.84 -25.16 -7.73
N ALA A 83 -0.09 -24.24 -8.04
CA ALA A 83 -1.46 -24.33 -7.52
C ALA A 83 -2.19 -25.61 -7.96
N ARG A 84 -2.01 -26.01 -9.22
CA ARG A 84 -2.59 -27.26 -9.76
C ARG A 84 -1.94 -28.52 -9.18
N GLU A 85 -0.62 -28.53 -9.06
CA GLU A 85 0.12 -29.66 -8.47
C GLU A 85 -0.28 -29.95 -7.02
N HIS A 86 -0.71 -28.91 -6.31
CA HIS A 86 -1.18 -29.00 -4.93
C HIS A 86 -2.71 -29.00 -4.78
N ASP A 87 -3.47 -29.19 -5.85
CA ASP A 87 -4.93 -29.18 -5.84
C ASP A 87 -5.56 -27.94 -5.15
N CYS A 88 -4.97 -26.77 -5.36
CA CYS A 88 -5.50 -25.53 -4.79
C CYS A 88 -6.78 -25.09 -5.52
N ASP A 89 -7.75 -24.53 -4.76
CA ASP A 89 -8.98 -23.93 -5.28
C ASP A 89 -8.79 -22.45 -5.63
N ALA A 90 -7.79 -21.79 -5.00
CA ALA A 90 -7.60 -20.35 -5.09
C ALA A 90 -6.12 -19.96 -5.02
N ILE A 91 -5.83 -18.75 -5.50
CA ILE A 91 -4.53 -18.09 -5.36
C ILE A 91 -4.73 -16.74 -4.69
N HIS A 92 -3.95 -16.47 -3.62
CA HIS A 92 -3.88 -15.17 -2.97
C HIS A 92 -2.55 -14.48 -3.33
N PRO A 93 -2.56 -13.37 -4.07
CA PRO A 93 -1.34 -12.70 -4.52
C PRO A 93 -0.72 -11.79 -3.43
N GLY A 94 -1.40 -11.53 -2.31
CA GLY A 94 -0.97 -10.58 -1.30
C GLY A 94 -0.91 -9.14 -1.82
N TYR A 95 0.24 -8.50 -1.70
CA TYR A 95 0.58 -7.20 -2.29
C TYR A 95 1.93 -7.24 -3.02
N GLY A 96 2.18 -6.29 -3.94
CA GLY A 96 3.36 -6.33 -4.82
C GLY A 96 3.29 -7.49 -5.82
N PHE A 97 4.40 -7.82 -6.46
CA PHE A 97 4.52 -8.87 -7.47
C PHE A 97 3.37 -8.87 -8.50
N LEU A 98 2.54 -9.91 -8.51
CA LEU A 98 1.45 -10.08 -9.47
C LEU A 98 0.07 -9.62 -8.93
N SER A 99 0.02 -8.98 -7.76
CA SER A 99 -1.26 -8.64 -7.10
C SER A 99 -2.13 -7.65 -7.89
N GLU A 100 -1.54 -6.82 -8.74
CA GLU A 100 -2.24 -5.83 -9.58
C GLU A 100 -2.22 -6.20 -11.07
N ARG A 101 -1.79 -7.43 -11.41
CA ARG A 101 -1.69 -7.91 -12.79
C ARG A 101 -2.99 -8.55 -13.26
N ALA A 102 -3.73 -7.84 -14.10
CA ALA A 102 -5.00 -8.30 -14.66
C ALA A 102 -4.84 -9.56 -15.53
N ASP A 103 -3.71 -9.69 -16.26
CA ASP A 103 -3.37 -10.88 -17.02
C ASP A 103 -3.18 -12.12 -16.14
N PHE A 104 -2.53 -11.96 -14.97
CA PHE A 104 -2.39 -13.05 -14.00
C PHE A 104 -3.77 -13.46 -13.43
N ALA A 105 -4.59 -12.49 -13.07
CA ALA A 105 -5.95 -12.77 -12.57
C ALA A 105 -6.80 -13.51 -13.62
N ARG A 106 -6.72 -13.12 -14.90
CA ARG A 106 -7.36 -13.85 -16.03
C ARG A 106 -6.84 -15.29 -16.14
N ALA A 107 -5.52 -15.47 -16.14
CA ALA A 107 -4.91 -16.79 -16.22
C ALA A 107 -5.30 -17.71 -15.06
N CYS A 108 -5.43 -17.18 -13.83
CA CYS A 108 -5.95 -17.94 -12.69
C CYS A 108 -7.39 -18.40 -12.95
N ILE A 109 -8.28 -17.52 -13.40
CA ILE A 109 -9.69 -17.83 -13.69
C ILE A 109 -9.81 -18.86 -14.81
N GLU A 110 -9.04 -18.72 -15.89
CA GLU A 110 -8.97 -19.67 -17.00
C GLU A 110 -8.45 -21.05 -16.56
N ALA A 111 -7.58 -21.06 -15.54
CA ALA A 111 -7.07 -22.27 -14.92
C ALA A 111 -8.10 -22.93 -13.94
N GLY A 112 -9.27 -22.32 -13.73
CA GLY A 112 -10.29 -22.76 -12.78
C GLY A 112 -10.01 -22.40 -11.33
N LEU A 113 -9.05 -21.51 -11.07
CA LEU A 113 -8.63 -21.05 -9.74
C LEU A 113 -9.34 -19.73 -9.39
N ALA A 114 -9.83 -19.59 -8.17
CA ALA A 114 -10.31 -18.30 -7.67
C ALA A 114 -9.12 -17.37 -7.42
N PHE A 115 -9.11 -16.21 -8.07
CA PHE A 115 -8.15 -15.15 -7.76
C PHE A 115 -8.66 -14.34 -6.56
N VAL A 116 -7.90 -14.32 -5.45
CA VAL A 116 -8.26 -13.57 -4.25
C VAL A 116 -7.84 -12.12 -4.41
N GLY A 117 -8.70 -11.36 -5.04
CA GLY A 117 -8.48 -9.96 -5.39
C GLY A 117 -9.62 -9.42 -6.25
N PRO A 118 -9.51 -8.17 -6.73
CA PRO A 118 -10.47 -7.57 -7.64
C PRO A 118 -10.56 -8.28 -8.98
N ALA A 119 -11.67 -8.07 -9.68
CA ALA A 119 -11.88 -8.62 -11.02
C ALA A 119 -10.85 -8.04 -12.02
N PRO A 120 -10.45 -8.80 -13.07
CA PRO A 120 -9.47 -8.34 -14.05
C PRO A 120 -9.78 -6.97 -14.65
N ARG A 121 -11.06 -6.67 -14.94
CA ARG A 121 -11.49 -5.37 -15.46
C ARG A 121 -11.18 -4.19 -14.51
N THR A 122 -11.28 -4.43 -13.19
CA THR A 122 -10.98 -3.43 -12.16
C THR A 122 -9.47 -3.26 -12.01
N LEU A 123 -8.71 -4.35 -12.14
CA LEU A 123 -7.24 -4.31 -12.18
C LEU A 123 -6.74 -3.56 -13.42
N ASP A 124 -7.30 -3.79 -14.61
CA ASP A 124 -6.97 -3.04 -15.81
C ASP A 124 -7.27 -1.54 -15.65
N LEU A 125 -8.45 -1.21 -15.10
CA LEU A 125 -8.88 0.18 -14.90
C LEU A 125 -7.95 0.94 -13.95
N PHE A 126 -7.66 0.37 -12.79
CA PHE A 126 -6.87 1.04 -11.75
C PHE A 126 -5.36 0.88 -11.92
N GLY A 127 -4.91 -0.13 -12.66
CA GLY A 127 -3.51 -0.31 -13.03
C GLY A 127 -3.01 0.67 -14.09
N ASP A 128 -3.91 1.23 -14.90
CA ASP A 128 -3.61 2.29 -15.86
C ASP A 128 -3.92 3.66 -15.25
N LYS A 129 -2.87 4.47 -14.99
CA LYS A 129 -3.01 5.78 -14.33
C LYS A 129 -3.87 6.77 -15.14
N ALA A 130 -3.79 6.74 -16.47
CA ALA A 130 -4.59 7.61 -17.32
C ALA A 130 -6.06 7.19 -17.28
N ALA A 131 -6.33 5.89 -17.35
CA ALA A 131 -7.68 5.34 -17.24
C ALA A 131 -8.30 5.60 -15.85
N ALA A 132 -7.52 5.40 -14.77
CA ALA A 132 -7.96 5.68 -13.40
C ALA A 132 -8.27 7.17 -13.20
N ARG A 133 -7.41 8.08 -13.71
CA ARG A 133 -7.64 9.52 -13.68
C ARG A 133 -8.89 9.92 -14.47
N ALA A 134 -9.06 9.41 -15.70
CA ALA A 134 -10.24 9.65 -16.51
C ALA A 134 -11.51 9.12 -15.83
N HIS A 135 -11.43 7.98 -15.16
CA HIS A 135 -12.51 7.43 -14.36
C HIS A 135 -12.87 8.37 -13.19
N ALA A 136 -11.87 8.90 -12.47
CA ALA A 136 -12.09 9.85 -11.38
C ALA A 136 -12.81 11.12 -11.87
N ILE A 137 -12.40 11.66 -13.01
CA ILE A 137 -13.06 12.83 -13.65
C ILE A 137 -14.52 12.53 -13.98
N ARG A 138 -14.81 11.38 -14.61
CA ARG A 138 -16.19 10.96 -14.92
C ARG A 138 -17.05 10.80 -13.68
N CYS A 139 -16.45 10.33 -12.59
CA CYS A 139 -17.14 10.22 -11.30
C CYS A 139 -17.28 11.55 -10.55
N GLY A 140 -16.83 12.69 -11.10
CA GLY A 140 -16.83 13.98 -10.42
C GLY A 140 -15.95 14.01 -9.17
N VAL A 141 -14.88 13.21 -9.13
CA VAL A 141 -13.89 13.20 -8.05
C VAL A 141 -12.77 14.18 -8.43
N PRO A 142 -12.38 15.09 -7.53
CA PRO A 142 -11.30 16.03 -7.81
C PRO A 142 -10.00 15.32 -8.14
N VAL A 143 -9.31 15.81 -9.17
CA VAL A 143 -7.95 15.37 -9.56
C VAL A 143 -7.05 16.61 -9.62
N LEU A 144 -5.74 16.43 -9.42
CA LEU A 144 -4.80 17.54 -9.65
C LEU A 144 -4.88 17.98 -11.09
N SER A 145 -4.84 19.29 -11.35
CA SER A 145 -4.74 19.79 -12.72
C SER A 145 -3.44 19.27 -13.35
N GLY A 146 -3.52 18.84 -14.59
CA GLY A 146 -2.36 18.23 -15.26
C GLY A 146 -2.69 17.91 -16.71
N THR A 147 -1.71 17.32 -17.39
CA THR A 147 -1.91 16.75 -18.72
C THR A 147 -2.41 15.30 -18.59
N ASP A 148 -3.16 14.83 -19.56
CA ASP A 148 -3.75 13.47 -19.59
C ASP A 148 -3.03 12.53 -20.58
N ARG A 149 -1.94 13.02 -21.18
CA ARG A 149 -1.15 12.33 -22.22
C ARG A 149 0.34 12.65 -22.07
N ALA A 150 1.14 11.96 -22.87
CA ALA A 150 2.52 12.35 -23.06
C ALA A 150 2.62 13.84 -23.42
N THR A 151 3.47 14.55 -22.72
CA THR A 151 3.60 16.00 -22.77
C THR A 151 4.98 16.35 -23.31
N THR A 152 5.12 17.40 -24.08
CA THR A 152 6.41 17.93 -24.48
C THR A 152 6.96 18.88 -23.43
N LEU A 153 8.28 19.15 -23.45
CA LEU A 153 8.89 20.14 -22.54
C LEU A 153 8.28 21.53 -22.71
N GLU A 154 7.92 21.92 -23.94
CA GLU A 154 7.28 23.20 -24.24
C GLU A 154 5.88 23.28 -23.59
N GLU A 155 5.09 22.22 -23.73
CA GLU A 155 3.77 22.13 -23.08
C GLU A 155 3.90 22.16 -21.55
N ALA A 156 4.95 21.53 -20.98
CA ALA A 156 5.23 21.56 -19.54
C ALA A 156 5.57 22.98 -19.06
N ARG A 157 6.38 23.73 -19.84
CA ARG A 157 6.65 25.15 -19.57
C ARG A 157 5.39 26.01 -19.59
N ALA A 158 4.57 25.82 -20.63
CA ALA A 158 3.29 26.51 -20.76
C ALA A 158 2.33 26.17 -19.60
N PHE A 159 2.32 24.90 -19.15
CA PHE A 159 1.52 24.48 -18.01
C PHE A 159 1.99 25.18 -16.72
N LEU A 160 3.30 25.15 -16.43
CA LEU A 160 3.88 25.80 -15.25
C LEU A 160 3.60 27.32 -15.26
N ALA A 161 3.76 27.98 -16.40
CA ALA A 161 3.47 29.41 -16.53
C ALA A 161 2.00 29.76 -16.23
N ARG A 162 1.03 28.89 -16.59
CA ARG A 162 -0.40 29.10 -16.28
C ARG A 162 -0.72 28.98 -14.80
N LEU A 163 0.09 28.28 -14.01
CA LEU A 163 -0.12 28.19 -12.55
C LEU A 163 0.21 29.50 -11.83
N GLY A 164 0.92 30.43 -12.48
CA GLY A 164 1.24 31.75 -11.94
C GLY A 164 2.40 31.74 -10.94
N ALA A 165 2.56 32.86 -10.21
CA ALA A 165 3.62 33.02 -9.23
C ALA A 165 3.45 31.98 -8.08
N GLY A 166 4.54 31.26 -7.76
CA GLY A 166 4.53 30.18 -6.76
C GLY A 166 3.95 28.88 -7.28
N GLY A 167 3.59 28.79 -8.57
CA GLY A 167 3.17 27.55 -9.20
C GLY A 167 4.30 26.50 -9.18
N ALA A 168 3.96 25.27 -8.90
CA ALA A 168 4.86 24.14 -8.89
C ALA A 168 4.26 22.93 -9.60
N VAL A 169 5.09 22.12 -10.22
CA VAL A 169 4.65 20.94 -10.96
C VAL A 169 5.39 19.69 -10.53
N MET A 170 4.74 18.56 -10.69
CA MET A 170 5.32 17.24 -10.62
C MET A 170 5.45 16.70 -12.04
N LEU A 171 6.68 16.43 -12.48
CA LEU A 171 6.95 15.64 -13.68
C LEU A 171 6.78 14.17 -13.33
N LYS A 172 6.10 13.40 -14.18
CA LYS A 172 5.85 11.98 -13.94
C LYS A 172 6.04 11.16 -15.21
N ALA A 173 6.69 10.00 -15.08
CA ALA A 173 6.73 9.02 -16.16
C ALA A 173 5.33 8.48 -16.44
N LEU A 174 4.93 8.43 -17.70
CA LEU A 174 3.63 7.93 -18.12
C LEU A 174 3.48 6.44 -17.80
N ALA A 175 4.55 5.66 -18.01
CA ALA A 175 4.62 4.23 -17.72
C ALA A 175 5.09 3.91 -16.30
N GLY A 176 5.18 4.91 -15.40
CA GLY A 176 5.80 4.80 -14.08
C GLY A 176 4.89 4.29 -12.97
N GLY A 177 5.49 3.72 -11.93
CA GLY A 177 4.82 3.27 -10.69
C GLY A 177 5.76 3.28 -9.49
N GLY A 178 5.19 3.19 -8.27
CA GLY A 178 5.97 3.07 -7.03
C GLY A 178 6.87 4.27 -6.70
N GLY A 179 6.51 5.48 -7.16
CA GLY A 179 7.26 6.71 -6.88
C GLY A 179 8.52 6.91 -7.74
N ARG A 180 8.83 6.00 -8.68
CA ARG A 180 9.96 6.15 -9.61
C ARG A 180 9.57 6.98 -10.83
N GLY A 181 10.55 7.69 -11.42
CA GLY A 181 10.31 8.56 -12.59
C GLY A 181 9.41 9.74 -12.25
N MET A 182 9.58 10.34 -11.08
CA MET A 182 8.85 11.52 -10.62
C MET A 182 9.80 12.58 -10.07
N ARG A 183 9.63 13.85 -10.54
CA ARG A 183 10.43 14.98 -10.05
C ARG A 183 9.58 16.19 -9.77
N PRO A 184 9.69 16.79 -8.56
CA PRO A 184 9.09 18.08 -8.29
C PRO A 184 9.88 19.19 -8.97
N VAL A 185 9.19 20.20 -9.47
CA VAL A 185 9.77 21.44 -10.00
C VAL A 185 9.04 22.61 -9.35
N THR A 186 9.72 23.31 -8.47
CA THR A 186 9.23 24.48 -7.73
C THR A 186 9.78 25.79 -8.29
N ASP A 187 10.83 25.71 -9.14
CA ASP A 187 11.44 26.82 -9.83
C ASP A 187 11.45 26.56 -11.33
N ALA A 188 10.87 27.47 -12.11
CA ALA A 188 10.78 27.35 -13.57
C ALA A 188 12.17 27.21 -14.24
N ALA A 189 13.23 27.81 -13.65
CA ALA A 189 14.60 27.70 -14.15
C ALA A 189 15.14 26.25 -14.11
N GLN A 190 14.62 25.42 -13.24
CA GLN A 190 15.05 24.02 -13.08
C GLN A 190 14.28 23.03 -13.96
N LEU A 191 13.23 23.48 -14.67
CA LEU A 191 12.34 22.59 -15.40
C LEU A 191 13.07 21.76 -16.46
N ASP A 192 13.98 22.36 -17.22
CA ASP A 192 14.67 21.68 -18.33
C ASP A 192 15.59 20.56 -17.83
N GLU A 193 16.36 20.84 -16.79
CA GLU A 193 17.22 19.84 -16.17
C GLU A 193 16.41 18.72 -15.51
N ALA A 194 15.36 19.10 -14.77
CA ALA A 194 14.46 18.14 -14.14
C ALA A 194 13.75 17.24 -15.16
N TRP A 195 13.36 17.82 -16.30
CA TRP A 195 12.74 17.08 -17.41
C TRP A 195 13.70 16.05 -17.99
N ALA A 196 14.91 16.46 -18.36
CA ALA A 196 15.91 15.58 -18.96
C ALA A 196 16.26 14.40 -18.01
N ARG A 197 16.44 14.68 -16.74
CA ARG A 197 16.70 13.65 -15.71
C ARG A 197 15.53 12.69 -15.54
N CYS A 198 14.30 13.23 -15.45
CA CYS A 198 13.09 12.42 -15.29
C CYS A 198 12.87 11.51 -16.50
N ALA A 199 13.07 12.00 -17.73
CA ALA A 199 12.96 11.21 -18.96
C ALA A 199 14.00 10.10 -19.02
N SER A 200 15.26 10.40 -18.68
CA SER A 200 16.34 9.40 -18.62
C SER A 200 16.06 8.29 -17.60
N GLU A 201 15.58 8.64 -16.40
CA GLU A 201 15.19 7.67 -15.39
C GLU A 201 13.99 6.83 -15.80
N ALA A 202 12.99 7.44 -16.48
CA ALA A 202 11.83 6.75 -16.98
C ALA A 202 12.22 5.74 -18.08
N GLN A 203 13.09 6.14 -19.02
CA GLN A 203 13.63 5.26 -20.06
C GLN A 203 14.38 4.07 -19.45
N ALA A 204 15.23 4.31 -18.45
CA ALA A 204 16.01 3.25 -17.80
C ALA A 204 15.13 2.27 -17.00
N ALA A 205 14.11 2.78 -16.31
CA ALA A 205 13.28 1.99 -15.41
C ALA A 205 12.11 1.28 -16.11
N PHE A 206 11.54 1.89 -17.16
CA PHE A 206 10.27 1.47 -17.77
C PHE A 206 10.36 1.28 -19.29
N GLY A 207 11.52 1.58 -19.93
CA GLY A 207 11.69 1.46 -21.38
C GLY A 207 10.98 2.57 -22.19
N SER A 208 10.51 3.65 -21.54
CA SER A 208 9.83 4.78 -22.17
C SER A 208 10.20 6.07 -21.46
N ASP A 209 10.55 7.11 -22.24
CA ASP A 209 10.87 8.46 -21.76
C ASP A 209 9.65 9.40 -21.71
N ALA A 210 8.47 8.89 -22.04
CA ALA A 210 7.24 9.67 -22.07
C ALA A 210 6.87 10.18 -20.69
N LEU A 211 6.75 11.51 -20.56
CA LEU A 211 6.39 12.20 -19.31
C LEU A 211 5.05 12.90 -19.45
N TYR A 212 4.40 13.12 -18.31
CA TYR A 212 3.28 14.04 -18.16
C TYR A 212 3.50 14.96 -16.94
N VAL A 213 2.69 16.01 -16.84
CA VAL A 213 2.84 17.06 -15.85
C VAL A 213 1.57 17.21 -15.04
N GLU A 214 1.71 17.30 -13.72
CA GLU A 214 0.62 17.66 -12.81
C GLU A 214 1.01 18.82 -11.90
N ARG A 215 0.00 19.59 -11.45
CA ARG A 215 0.20 20.57 -10.37
C ARG A 215 0.75 19.87 -9.14
N LEU A 216 1.82 20.41 -8.57
CA LEU A 216 2.36 19.97 -7.30
C LEU A 216 1.61 20.67 -6.15
N LEU A 217 1.22 19.91 -5.14
CA LEU A 217 0.87 20.43 -3.81
C LEU A 217 2.14 20.36 -2.95
N PRO A 218 2.82 21.48 -2.67
CA PRO A 218 4.13 21.45 -2.00
C PRO A 218 4.08 20.82 -0.60
N ARG A 219 2.98 21.06 0.11
CA ARG A 219 2.73 20.49 1.44
C ARG A 219 1.40 19.73 1.41
N ALA A 220 1.49 18.49 1.00
CA ALA A 220 0.32 17.61 0.95
C ALA A 220 0.36 16.59 2.09
N ARG A 221 -0.83 16.19 2.54
CA ARG A 221 -1.01 14.95 3.31
C ARG A 221 -1.43 13.84 2.36
N HIS A 222 -0.90 12.66 2.60
CA HIS A 222 -1.31 11.45 1.89
C HIS A 222 -2.36 10.73 2.74
N VAL A 223 -3.61 10.86 2.33
CA VAL A 223 -4.75 10.23 2.98
C VAL A 223 -5.35 9.21 2.03
N GLU A 224 -5.59 8.01 2.52
CA GLU A 224 -6.13 6.92 1.70
C GLU A 224 -7.36 6.30 2.35
N VAL A 225 -8.30 5.83 1.53
CA VAL A 225 -9.55 5.22 2.00
C VAL A 225 -9.55 3.73 1.66
N GLN A 226 -9.71 2.89 2.68
CA GLN A 226 -9.93 1.47 2.49
C GLN A 226 -11.37 1.22 2.01
N VAL A 227 -11.53 0.48 0.93
CA VAL A 227 -12.84 0.10 0.40
C VAL A 227 -12.93 -1.43 0.26
N ALA A 228 -14.09 -1.96 0.57
CA ALA A 228 -14.47 -3.34 0.27
C ALA A 228 -15.69 -3.33 -0.66
N GLY A 229 -15.67 -4.20 -1.68
CA GLY A 229 -16.77 -4.36 -2.62
C GLY A 229 -17.09 -5.82 -2.88
N ASP A 230 -18.32 -6.11 -3.31
CA ASP A 230 -18.73 -7.46 -3.71
C ASP A 230 -19.15 -7.51 -5.19
N GLY A 231 -18.81 -6.49 -5.97
CA GLY A 231 -19.17 -6.34 -7.37
C GLY A 231 -20.54 -5.67 -7.60
N SER A 232 -21.42 -5.68 -6.59
CA SER A 232 -22.75 -5.05 -6.63
C SER A 232 -22.85 -3.87 -5.67
N SER A 233 -22.17 -3.91 -4.56
CA SER A 233 -22.12 -2.88 -3.54
C SER A 233 -20.69 -2.63 -3.07
N ALA A 234 -20.45 -1.46 -2.48
CA ALA A 234 -19.17 -1.11 -1.87
C ALA A 234 -19.38 -0.31 -0.59
N VAL A 235 -18.51 -0.56 0.39
CA VAL A 235 -18.45 0.15 1.67
C VAL A 235 -17.03 0.67 1.90
N HIS A 236 -16.89 1.82 2.55
CA HIS A 236 -15.60 2.25 3.08
C HIS A 236 -15.34 1.65 4.46
N LEU A 237 -14.08 1.40 4.75
CA LEU A 237 -13.59 0.95 6.04
C LEU A 237 -12.66 2.02 6.65
N TRP A 238 -13.08 3.27 6.52
CA TRP A 238 -12.40 4.48 6.97
C TRP A 238 -11.08 4.77 6.26
N GLU A 239 -10.49 5.89 6.64
CA GLU A 239 -9.26 6.40 6.03
C GLU A 239 -8.03 6.16 6.92
N ARG A 240 -6.87 6.22 6.27
CA ARG A 240 -5.54 6.17 6.88
C ARG A 240 -4.74 7.41 6.51
N GLU A 241 -3.91 7.88 7.44
CA GLU A 241 -2.86 8.87 7.22
C GLU A 241 -1.56 8.17 6.87
N CYS A 242 -0.95 8.51 5.75
CA CYS A 242 0.27 7.89 5.22
C CYS A 242 1.36 8.90 4.86
N SER A 243 1.31 10.12 5.40
CA SER A 243 2.26 11.20 5.05
C SER A 243 3.65 11.00 5.65
N LEU A 244 3.80 10.18 6.70
CA LEU A 244 5.12 9.89 7.26
C LEU A 244 5.86 8.91 6.37
N GLN A 245 6.48 9.44 5.33
CA GLN A 245 7.19 8.70 4.30
C GLN A 245 8.54 9.36 4.01
N ARG A 246 9.48 8.56 3.57
CA ARG A 246 10.80 8.98 3.11
C ARG A 246 10.89 8.69 1.62
N GLN A 247 11.18 9.70 0.82
CA GLN A 247 11.25 9.54 -0.64
C GLN A 247 10.08 8.73 -1.22
N ARG A 248 8.85 9.00 -0.72
CA ARG A 248 7.57 8.34 -1.08
C ARG A 248 7.43 6.88 -0.61
N GLN A 249 8.33 6.41 0.25
CA GLN A 249 8.20 5.12 0.94
C GLN A 249 7.62 5.35 2.33
N LYS A 250 6.45 4.81 2.59
CA LYS A 250 5.73 4.93 3.87
C LYS A 250 6.55 4.29 4.99
N LEU A 251 6.68 4.99 6.12
CA LEU A 251 7.38 4.53 7.33
C LEU A 251 6.43 4.30 8.49
N VAL A 252 5.43 5.19 8.62
CA VAL A 252 4.42 5.14 9.68
C VAL A 252 3.06 5.46 9.08
N GLU A 253 2.05 4.66 9.42
CA GLU A 253 0.67 4.84 9.01
C GLU A 253 -0.25 4.89 10.22
N ILE A 254 -1.32 5.68 10.14
CA ILE A 254 -2.21 5.98 11.26
C ILE A 254 -3.67 5.87 10.81
N ALA A 255 -4.52 5.30 11.64
CA ALA A 255 -5.96 5.27 11.45
C ALA A 255 -6.72 5.62 12.74
N PRO A 256 -7.76 6.50 12.66
CA PRO A 256 -8.12 7.32 11.51
C PRO A 256 -7.11 8.46 11.28
N ALA A 257 -7.16 9.12 10.11
CA ALA A 257 -6.29 10.25 9.82
C ALA A 257 -6.55 11.40 10.82
N PRO A 258 -5.53 11.86 11.57
CA PRO A 258 -5.71 12.86 12.61
C PRO A 258 -6.01 14.24 12.02
N GLY A 259 -6.84 15.05 12.71
CA GLY A 259 -7.05 16.45 12.39
C GLY A 259 -7.75 16.74 11.05
N LEU A 260 -8.37 15.74 10.40
CA LEU A 260 -9.25 15.99 9.26
C LEU A 260 -10.58 16.58 9.75
N ALA A 261 -10.99 17.70 9.13
CA ALA A 261 -12.31 18.27 9.40
C ALA A 261 -13.42 17.28 8.98
N PRO A 262 -14.54 17.18 9.74
CA PRO A 262 -15.57 16.18 9.48
C PRO A 262 -16.11 16.21 8.04
N ASN A 263 -16.45 17.37 7.50
CA ASN A 263 -16.99 17.49 6.15
C ASN A 263 -15.95 17.12 5.08
N LEU A 264 -14.67 17.45 5.28
CA LEU A 264 -13.60 17.04 4.38
C LEU A 264 -13.46 15.51 4.37
N ARG A 265 -13.48 14.87 5.55
CA ARG A 265 -13.48 13.42 5.68
C ARG A 265 -14.65 12.79 4.93
N ASP A 266 -15.86 13.29 5.15
CA ASP A 266 -17.07 12.76 4.48
C ASP A 266 -16.95 12.86 2.95
N ARG A 267 -16.40 13.95 2.42
CA ARG A 267 -16.16 14.14 0.99
C ARG A 267 -15.13 13.14 0.43
N LEU A 268 -14.06 12.85 1.17
CA LEU A 268 -13.06 11.82 0.82
C LEU A 268 -13.68 10.43 0.78
N LEU A 269 -14.39 10.05 1.85
CA LEU A 269 -15.06 8.75 1.95
C LEU A 269 -16.11 8.56 0.85
N ALA A 270 -16.94 9.59 0.58
CA ALA A 270 -17.93 9.56 -0.48
C ALA A 270 -17.29 9.46 -1.88
N SER A 271 -16.16 10.13 -2.10
CA SER A 271 -15.41 10.06 -3.36
C SER A 271 -14.85 8.68 -3.60
N ALA A 272 -14.24 8.06 -2.59
CA ALA A 272 -13.73 6.71 -2.67
C ALA A 272 -14.84 5.67 -2.97
N LEU A 273 -15.99 5.79 -2.32
CA LEU A 273 -17.15 4.94 -2.59
C LEU A 273 -17.68 5.09 -4.01
N ARG A 274 -17.76 6.33 -4.51
CA ARG A 274 -18.23 6.60 -5.87
C ARG A 274 -17.31 5.95 -6.91
N LEU A 275 -15.99 6.17 -6.80
CA LEU A 275 -15.00 5.53 -7.67
C LEU A 275 -15.14 4.02 -7.67
N SER A 276 -15.25 3.42 -6.49
CA SER A 276 -15.29 1.97 -6.33
C SER A 276 -16.59 1.35 -6.86
N ARG A 277 -17.74 2.00 -6.65
CA ARG A 277 -19.05 1.55 -7.14
C ARG A 277 -19.12 1.61 -8.67
N GLU A 278 -18.70 2.72 -9.25
CA GLU A 278 -18.69 2.90 -10.72
C GLU A 278 -17.68 1.94 -11.41
N ALA A 279 -16.61 1.54 -10.72
CA ALA A 279 -15.69 0.52 -11.20
C ALA A 279 -16.24 -0.92 -11.02
N GLY A 280 -17.37 -1.11 -10.35
CA GLY A 280 -17.89 -2.42 -9.98
C GLY A 280 -16.89 -3.23 -9.15
N LEU A 281 -16.27 -2.58 -8.16
CA LEU A 281 -15.25 -3.20 -7.32
C LEU A 281 -15.79 -4.49 -6.66
N SER A 282 -15.06 -5.57 -6.84
CA SER A 282 -15.14 -6.77 -6.02
C SER A 282 -13.84 -6.94 -5.25
N ASN A 283 -13.89 -7.45 -4.03
CA ASN A 283 -12.78 -7.58 -3.11
C ASN A 283 -12.30 -6.23 -2.53
N LEU A 284 -11.03 -6.06 -2.20
CA LEU A 284 -10.50 -4.86 -1.56
C LEU A 284 -9.79 -3.94 -2.55
N ALA A 285 -9.92 -2.65 -2.29
CA ALA A 285 -9.08 -1.62 -2.90
C ALA A 285 -8.80 -0.51 -1.89
N THR A 286 -7.75 0.26 -2.15
CA THR A 286 -7.44 1.50 -1.44
C THR A 286 -7.44 2.63 -2.44
N ILE A 287 -8.15 3.71 -2.12
CA ILE A 287 -8.22 4.92 -2.95
C ILE A 287 -7.37 6.00 -2.28
N GLU A 288 -6.34 6.45 -2.96
CA GLU A 288 -5.34 7.39 -2.43
C GLU A 288 -5.65 8.82 -2.87
N PHE A 289 -5.51 9.74 -1.91
CA PHE A 289 -5.73 11.17 -2.11
C PHE A 289 -4.57 11.99 -1.56
N LEU A 290 -4.26 13.10 -2.22
CA LEU A 290 -3.51 14.19 -1.60
C LEU A 290 -4.49 15.21 -1.06
N VAL A 291 -4.27 15.61 0.18
CA VAL A 291 -5.02 16.66 0.88
C VAL A 291 -4.07 17.81 1.14
N ASP A 292 -4.48 19.04 0.85
CA ASP A 292 -3.71 20.22 1.24
C ASP A 292 -3.49 20.21 2.77
N ALA A 293 -2.23 20.20 3.20
CA ALA A 293 -1.89 20.09 4.62
C ALA A 293 -2.38 21.29 5.43
N ASP A 294 -2.34 22.49 4.84
CA ASP A 294 -2.77 23.74 5.50
C ASP A 294 -4.29 23.88 5.52
N GLY A 295 -4.98 23.18 4.61
CA GLY A 295 -6.44 23.12 4.53
C GLY A 295 -7.10 21.93 5.23
N ALA A 296 -6.34 20.97 5.72
CA ALA A 296 -6.88 19.68 6.23
C ALA A 296 -7.83 19.84 7.44
N GLY A 297 -7.62 20.86 8.26
CA GLY A 297 -8.50 21.22 9.39
C GLY A 297 -9.76 21.99 8.99
N ARG A 298 -9.95 22.30 7.71
CA ARG A 298 -11.07 23.07 7.18
C ARG A 298 -12.09 22.17 6.48
N ASN A 299 -13.36 22.46 6.66
CA ASN A 299 -14.44 21.71 6.01
C ASN A 299 -14.43 21.82 4.49
N ASP A 300 -13.91 22.93 3.94
CA ASP A 300 -13.76 23.24 2.52
C ASP A 300 -12.36 22.89 1.97
N GLY A 301 -11.50 22.24 2.78
CA GLY A 301 -10.15 21.85 2.40
C GLY A 301 -10.09 21.13 1.05
N GLU A 302 -9.03 21.40 0.28
CA GLU A 302 -8.80 20.79 -1.02
C GLU A 302 -8.25 19.36 -0.87
N PHE A 303 -8.70 18.49 -1.77
CA PHE A 303 -8.12 17.18 -1.97
C PHE A 303 -8.19 16.77 -3.43
N ALA A 304 -7.33 15.84 -3.82
CA ALA A 304 -7.32 15.30 -5.17
C ALA A 304 -7.01 13.78 -5.14
N PHE A 305 -7.69 13.03 -5.99
CA PHE A 305 -7.39 11.64 -6.26
C PHE A 305 -6.00 11.50 -6.90
N VAL A 306 -5.24 10.52 -6.45
CA VAL A 306 -3.89 10.20 -6.97
C VAL A 306 -3.91 8.88 -7.71
N GLU A 307 -4.26 7.82 -7.02
CA GLU A 307 -4.30 6.45 -7.58
C GLU A 307 -5.26 5.57 -6.78
N ALA A 308 -5.56 4.42 -7.34
CA ALA A 308 -6.28 3.36 -6.65
C ALA A 308 -5.45 2.07 -6.70
N ASN A 309 -5.22 1.47 -5.55
CA ASN A 309 -4.51 0.22 -5.42
C ASN A 309 -5.53 -0.91 -5.24
N ALA A 310 -5.77 -1.68 -6.30
CA ALA A 310 -6.78 -2.73 -6.36
C ALA A 310 -6.27 -4.05 -5.74
N ARG A 311 -5.87 -3.99 -4.46
CA ARG A 311 -5.28 -5.07 -3.67
C ARG A 311 -5.28 -4.76 -2.19
N LEU A 312 -4.83 -5.70 -1.38
CA LEU A 312 -4.46 -5.44 0.01
C LEU A 312 -3.24 -4.52 0.09
N GLN A 313 -3.21 -3.62 1.05
CA GLN A 313 -2.07 -2.72 1.31
C GLN A 313 -1.21 -3.24 2.49
N VAL A 314 0.06 -2.82 2.56
CA VAL A 314 0.95 -3.15 3.69
C VAL A 314 0.36 -2.67 5.00
N GLU A 315 -0.23 -1.48 4.99
CA GLU A 315 -0.82 -0.74 6.11
C GLU A 315 -2.26 -1.13 6.46
N HIS A 316 -2.81 -2.20 5.86
CA HIS A 316 -4.17 -2.67 6.15
C HIS A 316 -4.41 -2.93 7.64
N THR A 317 -3.38 -3.26 8.38
CA THR A 317 -3.42 -3.64 9.78
C THR A 317 -3.92 -2.54 10.71
N VAL A 318 -3.67 -1.24 10.41
CA VAL A 318 -4.22 -0.15 11.24
C VAL A 318 -5.74 -0.03 11.09
N THR A 319 -6.28 -0.34 9.92
CA THR A 319 -7.73 -0.43 9.71
C THR A 319 -8.32 -1.62 10.46
N GLU A 320 -7.64 -2.77 10.44
CA GLU A 320 -8.05 -3.96 11.18
C GLU A 320 -8.10 -3.70 12.68
N GLU A 321 -7.04 -3.13 13.24
CA GLU A 321 -6.96 -2.82 14.67
C GLU A 321 -7.99 -1.75 15.08
N LEU A 322 -8.23 -0.75 14.24
CA LEU A 322 -9.22 0.30 14.51
C LEU A 322 -10.65 -0.26 14.56
N LEU A 323 -11.01 -1.11 13.58
CA LEU A 323 -12.39 -1.56 13.38
C LEU A 323 -12.70 -2.93 13.99
N GLY A 324 -11.68 -3.68 14.42
CA GLY A 324 -11.85 -5.07 14.86
C GLY A 324 -12.22 -6.01 13.72
N LEU A 325 -11.74 -5.74 12.51
CA LEU A 325 -11.99 -6.55 11.31
C LEU A 325 -10.72 -7.30 10.91
N ASP A 326 -10.90 -8.40 10.17
CA ASP A 326 -9.82 -9.09 9.45
C ASP A 326 -10.02 -8.90 7.95
N LEU A 327 -9.17 -8.09 7.32
CA LEU A 327 -9.32 -7.76 5.89
C LEU A 327 -8.91 -8.92 4.99
N VAL A 328 -8.01 -9.79 5.40
CA VAL A 328 -7.67 -11.02 4.65
C VAL A 328 -8.84 -12.00 4.70
N ARG A 329 -9.51 -12.12 5.84
CA ARG A 329 -10.75 -12.89 5.96
C ARG A 329 -11.83 -12.39 5.02
N LEU A 330 -12.03 -11.07 4.96
CA LEU A 330 -12.97 -10.44 4.00
C LEU A 330 -12.60 -10.77 2.57
N GLN A 331 -11.32 -10.70 2.19
CA GLN A 331 -10.86 -11.05 0.85
C GLN A 331 -11.20 -12.50 0.48
N LEU A 332 -10.88 -13.45 1.36
CA LEU A 332 -11.14 -14.88 1.14
C LEU A 332 -12.63 -15.17 1.04
N GLN A 333 -13.45 -14.59 1.92
CA GLN A 333 -14.89 -14.79 1.92
C GLN A 333 -15.58 -14.18 0.69
N ILE A 334 -15.15 -12.97 0.26
CA ILE A 334 -15.67 -12.35 -0.97
C ILE A 334 -15.25 -13.18 -2.20
N ALA A 335 -14.00 -13.65 -2.25
CA ALA A 335 -13.53 -14.51 -3.34
C ALA A 335 -14.28 -15.85 -3.38
N ALA A 336 -14.67 -16.39 -2.23
CA ALA A 336 -15.53 -17.56 -2.13
C ALA A 336 -17.01 -17.28 -2.51
N GLY A 337 -17.37 -16.02 -2.78
CA GLY A 337 -18.70 -15.63 -3.23
C GLY A 337 -19.61 -15.03 -2.15
N ALA A 338 -19.13 -14.68 -0.95
CA ALA A 338 -19.94 -14.00 0.05
C ALA A 338 -20.27 -12.55 -0.36
N THR A 339 -21.45 -12.06 -0.05
CA THR A 339 -21.82 -10.64 -0.22
C THR A 339 -21.41 -9.83 0.99
N LEU A 340 -21.22 -8.51 0.83
CA LEU A 340 -20.97 -7.63 1.96
C LEU A 340 -22.07 -7.71 3.02
N ALA A 341 -23.32 -7.87 2.61
CA ALA A 341 -24.45 -8.04 3.53
C ALA A 341 -24.33 -9.32 4.38
N GLN A 342 -23.93 -10.44 3.78
CA GLN A 342 -23.68 -11.70 4.50
C GLN A 342 -22.51 -11.60 5.48
N LEU A 343 -21.56 -10.70 5.20
CA LEU A 343 -20.40 -10.43 6.04
C LEU A 343 -20.65 -9.35 7.12
N GLY A 344 -21.90 -8.91 7.29
CA GLY A 344 -22.26 -7.87 8.26
C GLY A 344 -21.91 -6.45 7.81
N LEU A 345 -21.50 -6.28 6.54
CA LEU A 345 -21.08 -5.00 5.95
C LEU A 345 -22.10 -4.47 4.93
N ALA A 346 -23.40 -4.60 5.21
CA ALA A 346 -24.45 -4.02 4.36
C ALA A 346 -24.32 -2.49 4.21
N ARG A 347 -23.61 -1.85 5.13
CA ARG A 347 -23.25 -0.42 5.12
C ARG A 347 -21.86 -0.25 5.72
N SER A 348 -21.22 0.90 5.44
CA SER A 348 -19.94 1.25 6.07
C SER A 348 -20.04 1.22 7.60
N PRO A 349 -19.04 0.66 8.31
CA PRO A 349 -19.05 0.61 9.76
C PRO A 349 -18.99 2.01 10.36
N ALA A 350 -19.64 2.18 11.51
CA ALA A 350 -19.46 3.40 12.30
C ALA A 350 -18.01 3.51 12.78
N LEU A 351 -17.51 4.73 12.94
CA LEU A 351 -16.19 4.93 13.52
C LEU A 351 -16.21 4.51 15.00
N VAL A 352 -15.32 3.58 15.36
CA VAL A 352 -15.03 3.25 16.75
C VAL A 352 -14.06 4.29 17.32
N SER A 353 -14.18 4.55 18.61
CA SER A 353 -13.20 5.40 19.30
C SER A 353 -11.82 4.77 19.29
N GLY A 354 -10.77 5.59 19.34
CA GLY A 354 -9.40 5.12 19.42
C GLY A 354 -8.52 5.56 18.27
N CYS A 355 -7.32 5.04 18.26
CA CYS A 355 -6.32 5.27 17.23
C CYS A 355 -5.44 4.03 17.09
N ALA A 356 -5.14 3.66 15.85
CA ALA A 356 -4.15 2.64 15.53
C ALA A 356 -2.99 3.27 14.75
N LEU A 357 -1.76 2.83 15.03
CA LEU A 357 -0.55 3.29 14.37
C LEU A 357 0.29 2.07 14.01
N GLN A 358 0.79 2.03 12.77
CA GLN A 358 1.76 1.05 12.30
C GLN A 358 3.11 1.72 12.07
N ALA A 359 4.20 1.05 12.44
CA ALA A 359 5.56 1.42 12.08
C ALA A 359 6.22 0.26 11.33
N ARG A 360 6.87 0.58 10.20
CA ARG A 360 7.57 -0.42 9.35
C ARG A 360 9.01 -0.59 9.82
N ILE A 361 9.32 -1.75 10.40
CA ILE A 361 10.68 -2.13 10.79
C ILE A 361 11.36 -2.74 9.57
N ASN A 362 12.32 -2.00 9.02
CA ASN A 362 13.05 -2.36 7.81
C ASN A 362 14.51 -2.71 8.12
N LEU A 363 15.07 -3.66 7.35
CA LEU A 363 16.50 -4.00 7.34
C LEU A 363 17.27 -2.94 6.54
N GLU A 364 17.42 -1.75 7.12
CA GLU A 364 18.10 -0.62 6.50
C GLU A 364 18.58 0.38 7.54
N THR A 365 19.58 1.18 7.17
CA THR A 365 19.97 2.40 7.85
C THR A 365 19.67 3.60 6.96
N MET A 366 19.68 4.79 7.56
CA MET A 366 19.47 6.05 6.84
C MET A 366 20.79 6.74 6.62
N ALA A 367 21.06 7.18 5.38
CA ALA A 367 22.19 8.06 5.07
C ALA A 367 21.81 9.53 5.36
N GLU A 368 22.81 10.42 5.44
CA GLU A 368 22.61 11.86 5.71
C GLU A 368 21.70 12.55 4.67
N ASP A 369 21.71 12.08 3.44
CA ASP A 369 20.87 12.57 2.34
C ASP A 369 19.44 11.97 2.34
N GLY A 370 19.08 11.19 3.37
CA GLY A 370 17.80 10.50 3.48
C GLY A 370 17.70 9.21 2.66
N THR A 371 18.75 8.79 1.98
CA THR A 371 18.76 7.54 1.21
C THR A 371 18.81 6.33 2.16
N ALA A 372 17.96 5.33 1.94
CA ALA A 372 18.07 4.07 2.65
C ALA A 372 19.26 3.25 2.16
N ARG A 373 19.97 2.68 3.11
CA ARG A 373 21.04 1.70 2.87
C ARG A 373 20.57 0.34 3.37
N PRO A 374 20.16 -0.57 2.46
CA PRO A 374 19.71 -1.90 2.85
C PRO A 374 20.81 -2.64 3.64
N SER A 375 20.38 -3.39 4.64
CA SER A 375 21.24 -4.21 5.50
C SER A 375 20.95 -5.69 5.29
N ALA A 376 22.00 -6.51 5.34
CA ALA A 376 21.88 -7.96 5.35
C ALA A 376 22.88 -8.54 6.37
N GLY A 377 22.57 -9.74 6.88
CA GLY A 377 23.39 -10.41 7.87
C GLY A 377 22.67 -11.62 8.45
N THR A 378 23.18 -12.17 9.53
CA THR A 378 22.48 -13.21 10.29
C THR A 378 21.88 -12.58 11.54
N ILE A 379 20.55 -12.65 11.68
CA ILE A 379 19.86 -12.18 12.88
C ILE A 379 20.28 -13.06 14.06
N THR A 380 20.94 -12.47 15.05
CA THR A 380 21.42 -13.20 16.24
C THR A 380 20.46 -13.13 17.41
N ALA A 381 19.68 -12.04 17.51
CA ALA A 381 18.57 -11.92 18.43
C ALA A 381 17.33 -11.34 17.70
N TYR A 382 16.14 -11.82 18.06
CA TYR A 382 14.87 -11.38 17.51
C TYR A 382 13.79 -11.44 18.60
N GLU A 383 13.70 -10.41 19.39
CA GLU A 383 12.74 -10.26 20.49
C GLU A 383 11.81 -9.10 20.17
N LEU A 384 10.51 -9.36 20.17
CA LEU A 384 9.49 -8.39 19.79
C LEU A 384 8.57 -8.09 20.98
N PRO A 385 8.05 -6.86 21.06
CA PRO A 385 7.16 -6.47 22.13
C PRO A 385 5.83 -7.22 22.06
N SER A 386 5.19 -7.35 23.21
CA SER A 386 3.86 -7.91 23.34
C SER A 386 3.04 -7.14 24.37
N GLY A 387 1.74 -7.40 24.43
CA GLY A 387 0.85 -6.81 25.40
C GLY A 387 -0.44 -6.26 24.78
N ARG A 388 -1.31 -5.69 25.63
CA ARG A 388 -2.61 -5.18 25.20
C ARG A 388 -2.47 -4.09 24.13
N GLY A 389 -3.09 -4.31 22.96
CA GLY A 389 -3.06 -3.37 21.83
C GLY A 389 -1.65 -3.21 21.24
N ILE A 390 -0.83 -4.25 21.29
CA ILE A 390 0.42 -4.40 20.56
C ILE A 390 0.29 -5.65 19.69
N ARG A 391 0.53 -5.49 18.39
CA ARG A 391 0.56 -6.55 17.39
C ARG A 391 1.84 -6.42 16.57
N VAL A 392 2.46 -7.53 16.25
CA VAL A 392 3.58 -7.56 15.31
C VAL A 392 3.31 -8.58 14.21
N ASP A 393 3.33 -8.11 12.97
CA ASP A 393 3.33 -8.94 11.78
C ASP A 393 4.74 -8.93 11.20
N GLY A 394 5.46 -10.05 11.30
CA GLY A 394 6.87 -10.13 10.90
C GLY A 394 7.25 -11.47 10.34
N CYS A 395 8.43 -11.53 9.70
CA CYS A 395 8.98 -12.72 9.08
C CYS A 395 10.40 -13.09 9.57
N GLY A 396 10.94 -12.33 10.55
CA GLY A 396 12.27 -12.59 11.13
C GLY A 396 12.26 -13.69 12.19
N TYR A 397 13.45 -14.24 12.46
CA TYR A 397 13.74 -15.13 13.58
C TYR A 397 15.25 -15.20 13.82
N ALA A 398 15.67 -15.54 15.04
CA ALA A 398 17.09 -15.72 15.37
C ALA A 398 17.69 -16.90 14.59
N GLY A 399 18.84 -16.70 13.96
CA GLY A 399 19.52 -17.64 13.06
C GLY A 399 19.17 -17.45 11.57
N TRP A 400 18.23 -16.58 11.22
CA TRP A 400 17.93 -16.32 9.81
C TRP A 400 19.00 -15.44 9.17
N ARG A 401 19.52 -15.91 8.03
CA ARG A 401 20.41 -15.13 7.17
C ARG A 401 19.58 -14.35 6.15
N THR A 402 19.53 -13.04 6.31
CA THR A 402 18.80 -12.13 5.44
C THR A 402 19.59 -11.83 4.15
N GLY A 403 18.90 -11.37 3.10
CA GLY A 403 19.49 -10.98 1.82
C GLY A 403 19.01 -9.63 1.34
N LEU A 404 19.63 -9.11 0.27
CA LEU A 404 19.35 -7.80 -0.33
C LEU A 404 18.48 -7.87 -1.59
N ARG A 405 17.99 -9.06 -1.96
CA ARG A 405 17.27 -9.25 -3.24
C ARG A 405 15.80 -8.83 -3.19
N PHE A 406 15.25 -8.69 -1.98
CA PHE A 406 13.85 -8.37 -1.75
C PHE A 406 13.72 -7.05 -0.97
N ASP A 407 12.48 -6.61 -0.81
CA ASP A 407 12.16 -5.47 0.04
C ASP A 407 12.74 -5.64 1.46
N SER A 408 13.15 -4.52 2.06
CA SER A 408 13.78 -4.50 3.38
C SER A 408 12.82 -4.75 4.55
N LEU A 409 11.50 -4.82 4.32
CA LEU A 409 10.49 -4.97 5.37
C LEU A 409 10.67 -6.29 6.14
N LEU A 410 11.04 -6.17 7.41
CA LEU A 410 11.24 -7.29 8.34
C LEU A 410 9.98 -7.56 9.16
N ALA A 411 9.37 -6.48 9.66
CA ALA A 411 8.18 -6.55 10.51
C ALA A 411 7.40 -5.23 10.48
N LYS A 412 6.11 -5.32 10.80
CA LYS A 412 5.25 -4.19 11.11
C LYS A 412 4.93 -4.26 12.60
N LEU A 413 5.22 -3.19 13.33
CA LEU A 413 4.73 -2.99 14.69
C LEU A 413 3.43 -2.19 14.61
N ILE A 414 2.35 -2.73 15.12
CA ILE A 414 1.05 -2.08 15.14
C ILE A 414 0.63 -1.88 16.60
N VAL A 415 0.22 -0.68 16.92
CA VAL A 415 -0.34 -0.37 18.23
C VAL A 415 -1.76 0.17 18.10
N ARG A 416 -2.61 -0.16 19.10
CA ARG A 416 -3.94 0.40 19.26
C ARG A 416 -4.10 1.02 20.65
N VAL A 417 -4.78 2.15 20.68
CA VAL A 417 -5.29 2.78 21.90
C VAL A 417 -6.79 3.04 21.78
N ASP A 418 -7.53 2.81 22.86
CA ASP A 418 -8.99 3.00 22.88
C ASP A 418 -9.38 4.47 23.12
N SER A 419 -8.45 5.28 23.65
CA SER A 419 -8.63 6.71 23.96
C SER A 419 -7.31 7.46 23.79
N GLY A 420 -7.33 8.80 23.93
CA GLY A 420 -6.13 9.64 23.88
C GLY A 420 -5.55 9.86 22.48
N GLY A 421 -6.14 9.27 21.44
CA GLY A 421 -5.81 9.52 20.05
C GLY A 421 -4.34 9.28 19.67
N LEU A 422 -3.85 10.04 18.69
CA LEU A 422 -2.50 9.89 18.14
C LEU A 422 -1.39 10.09 19.18
N LEU A 423 -1.54 11.03 20.11
CA LEU A 423 -0.52 11.28 21.15
C LEU A 423 -0.22 10.02 21.96
N GLN A 424 -1.27 9.30 22.40
CA GLN A 424 -1.10 8.05 23.15
C GLN A 424 -0.64 6.90 22.26
N ALA A 425 -1.12 6.82 21.01
CA ALA A 425 -0.68 5.80 20.07
C ALA A 425 0.82 5.95 19.75
N ALA A 426 1.31 7.17 19.49
CA ALA A 426 2.72 7.43 19.24
C ALA A 426 3.60 7.11 20.46
N ALA A 427 3.18 7.50 21.68
CA ALA A 427 3.91 7.17 22.91
C ALA A 427 3.97 5.64 23.14
N LYS A 428 2.87 4.92 22.88
CA LYS A 428 2.81 3.47 22.98
C LYS A 428 3.70 2.79 21.96
N ALA A 429 3.68 3.27 20.69
CA ALA A 429 4.53 2.75 19.62
C ALA A 429 6.01 2.97 19.93
N GLN A 430 6.38 4.17 20.39
CA GLN A 430 7.75 4.48 20.78
C GLN A 430 8.27 3.55 21.90
N ARG A 431 7.47 3.31 22.93
CA ARG A 431 7.82 2.34 23.99
C ARG A 431 7.95 0.92 23.42
N ALA A 432 7.03 0.48 22.60
CA ALA A 432 7.07 -0.84 22.00
C ALA A 432 8.27 -1.02 21.05
N LEU A 433 8.65 0.02 20.27
CA LEU A 433 9.89 0.00 19.48
C LEU A 433 11.14 -0.10 20.34
N ALA A 434 11.15 0.53 21.53
CA ALA A 434 12.28 0.45 22.46
C ALA A 434 12.43 -0.96 23.11
N GLU A 435 11.36 -1.74 23.15
CA GLU A 435 11.38 -3.14 23.62
C GLU A 435 11.85 -4.12 22.53
N CYS A 436 11.92 -3.69 21.25
CA CYS A 436 12.42 -4.53 20.15
C CYS A 436 13.93 -4.76 20.30
N ARG A 437 14.35 -6.00 20.32
CA ARG A 437 15.76 -6.38 20.27
C ARG A 437 16.02 -7.22 19.01
N ILE A 438 16.63 -6.57 18.00
CA ILE A 438 17.01 -7.20 16.72
C ILE A 438 18.49 -6.95 16.53
N GLU A 439 19.28 -8.03 16.57
CA GLU A 439 20.75 -7.97 16.51
C GLU A 439 21.29 -8.79 15.34
N GLY A 440 22.53 -8.50 14.93
CA GLY A 440 23.21 -9.16 13.81
C GLY A 440 22.90 -8.56 12.43
N VAL A 441 21.96 -7.62 12.39
CA VAL A 441 21.58 -6.82 11.21
C VAL A 441 21.25 -5.39 11.64
N ALA A 442 21.45 -4.43 10.74
CA ALA A 442 21.00 -3.06 11.02
C ALA A 442 19.53 -2.90 10.62
N THR A 443 18.83 -2.07 11.38
CA THR A 443 17.41 -1.75 11.17
C THR A 443 17.18 -0.25 11.31
N ASN A 444 16.03 0.22 10.81
CA ASN A 444 15.58 1.60 10.97
C ASN A 444 14.89 1.88 12.34
N LEU A 445 14.98 0.96 13.31
CA LEU A 445 14.36 1.13 14.64
C LEU A 445 14.71 2.45 15.33
N PRO A 446 16.00 2.87 15.42
CA PRO A 446 16.35 4.14 16.05
C PRO A 446 15.73 5.35 15.34
N PHE A 447 15.68 5.31 13.99
CA PHE A 447 15.05 6.36 13.20
C PHE A 447 13.55 6.47 13.44
N LEU A 448 12.83 5.34 13.54
CA LEU A 448 11.40 5.31 13.88
C LEU A 448 11.14 5.87 15.28
N GLN A 449 12.00 5.59 16.24
CA GLN A 449 11.90 6.14 17.60
C GLN A 449 12.07 7.67 17.60
N ALA A 450 13.09 8.18 16.90
CA ALA A 450 13.32 9.62 16.74
C ALA A 450 12.14 10.31 16.01
N LEU A 451 11.59 9.67 14.97
CA LEU A 451 10.43 10.17 14.23
C LEU A 451 9.19 10.29 15.12
N LEU A 452 8.86 9.25 15.89
CA LEU A 452 7.71 9.25 16.80
C LEU A 452 7.89 10.14 18.04
N ALA A 453 9.11 10.56 18.34
CA ALA A 453 9.39 11.53 19.38
C ALA A 453 9.05 12.97 18.96
N GLN A 454 8.97 13.25 17.66
CA GLN A 454 8.73 14.60 17.15
C GLN A 454 7.39 15.17 17.61
N PRO A 455 7.36 16.41 18.18
CA PRO A 455 6.12 17.04 18.66
C PRO A 455 5.07 17.19 17.55
N ASP A 456 5.51 17.50 16.32
CA ASP A 456 4.61 17.65 15.18
C ASP A 456 3.94 16.33 14.77
N VAL A 457 4.71 15.22 14.80
CA VAL A 457 4.15 13.87 14.55
C VAL A 457 3.09 13.53 15.58
N ARG A 458 3.38 13.76 16.87
CA ARG A 458 2.43 13.51 17.98
C ARG A 458 1.19 14.38 17.91
N ALA A 459 1.30 15.57 17.32
CA ALA A 459 0.19 16.49 17.11
C ALA A 459 -0.53 16.26 15.76
N GLY A 460 -0.09 15.35 14.91
CA GLY A 460 -0.67 15.08 13.59
C GLY A 460 -0.41 16.19 12.56
N ARG A 461 0.58 17.05 12.79
CA ARG A 461 1.00 18.12 11.86
C ARG A 461 2.09 17.59 10.94
N VAL A 462 1.70 16.78 9.98
CA VAL A 462 2.60 16.07 9.07
C VAL A 462 2.24 16.34 7.61
N SER A 463 3.23 16.19 6.73
CA SER A 463 3.09 16.28 5.28
C SER A 463 3.99 15.24 4.61
N THR A 464 3.79 15.00 3.32
CA THR A 464 4.58 14.03 2.55
C THR A 464 6.07 14.38 2.44
N VAL A 465 6.45 15.61 2.74
CA VAL A 465 7.83 16.09 2.76
C VAL A 465 8.42 16.20 4.17
N PHE A 466 7.64 15.88 5.20
CA PHE A 466 8.03 16.07 6.61
C PHE A 466 9.34 15.36 6.98
N VAL A 467 9.50 14.12 6.55
CA VAL A 467 10.72 13.33 6.86
C VAL A 467 11.89 13.86 6.06
N ASP A 468 11.71 14.15 4.76
CA ASP A 468 12.78 14.63 3.88
C ASP A 468 13.30 16.00 4.33
N GLU A 469 12.42 16.89 4.83
CA GLU A 469 12.80 18.21 5.36
C GLU A 469 13.56 18.13 6.70
N ARG A 470 13.40 17.06 7.47
CA ARG A 470 13.95 16.92 8.84
C ARG A 470 14.91 15.75 9.01
N VAL A 471 15.37 15.14 7.92
CA VAL A 471 16.22 13.95 7.98
C VAL A 471 17.49 14.18 8.81
N GLY A 472 18.16 15.33 8.65
CA GLY A 472 19.37 15.68 9.43
C GLY A 472 19.10 15.81 10.94
N GLU A 473 17.96 16.44 11.31
CA GLU A 473 17.54 16.55 12.71
C GLU A 473 17.22 15.17 13.32
N LEU A 474 16.54 14.33 12.55
CA LEU A 474 16.17 12.98 13.00
C LEU A 474 17.41 12.10 13.19
N LEU A 475 18.38 12.17 12.27
CA LEU A 475 19.63 11.41 12.37
C LEU A 475 20.50 11.86 13.57
N ALA A 476 20.57 13.15 13.83
CA ALA A 476 21.29 13.67 15.00
C ALA A 476 20.74 13.13 16.34
N GLN A 477 19.45 12.76 16.39
CA GLN A 477 18.83 12.12 17.55
C GLN A 477 19.08 10.60 17.62
N VAL A 478 19.51 9.98 16.54
CA VAL A 478 19.86 8.55 16.49
C VAL A 478 21.28 8.31 17.01
N ASP A 479 22.19 9.26 16.73
CA ASP A 479 23.62 9.14 17.04
C ASP A 479 23.98 9.65 18.45
N GLY A 480 23.09 10.34 19.16
CA GLY A 480 23.23 10.86 20.51
C GLY A 480 22.56 10.00 21.55
#